data_8a8bd81dcb84cbc6d316c6017adc84c2
#
_entry.id   8a8bd81dcb84cbc6d316c6017adc84c2
#
_cell.length_a   1.000
_cell.length_b   1.000
_cell.length_c   1.000
_cell.angle_alpha   90.00
_cell.angle_beta   90.00
_cell.angle_gamma   90.00
#
_symmetry.space_group_name_H-M   'P 1'
#
loop_
_entity.id
_entity.type
_entity.pdbx_description
1 polymer ?
#
loop_
_entity_poly.entity_id
_entity_poly.type
_entity_poly.pdbx_seq_one_letter_code
_entity_poly.pdbx_strand_id
1 'polypeptide(L)'
;MPARSIAHLVPAIDTQDGAGVRLRRALGARPGERLDPLLMLDAFSSDNPGDYIAGFPAHPHRGFETVTYILDGHMLHEDHLGNRGDLTAGGVQWMTAGRGIIHSEMPQQTAGRLRGFQLWLNLPAREKL
;
A
#
# COMPACT_ATOMS: atom_id res chain seq x y z
N MET A 1 32.80 -7.59 11.72
CA MET A 1 32.28 -6.47 10.91
C MET A 1 31.65 -5.46 11.86
N PRO A 2 31.88 -4.16 11.68
CA PRO A 2 31.21 -3.16 12.52
C PRO A 2 29.68 -3.25 12.30
N ALA A 3 28.91 -3.14 13.38
CA ALA A 3 27.46 -3.11 13.31
C ALA A 3 27.01 -1.85 12.52
N ARG A 4 25.98 -2.00 11.68
CA ARG A 4 25.36 -0.85 11.02
C ARG A 4 24.59 -0.03 12.06
N SER A 5 24.79 1.27 12.06
CA SER A 5 24.01 2.20 12.87
C SER A 5 22.80 2.70 12.07
N ILE A 6 21.76 3.16 12.79
CA ILE A 6 20.63 3.87 12.18
C ILE A 6 21.16 5.22 11.68
N ALA A 7 21.07 5.45 10.36
CA ALA A 7 21.51 6.70 9.74
C ALA A 7 20.44 7.80 9.85
N HIS A 8 19.16 7.43 9.77
CA HIS A 8 18.05 8.37 9.79
C HIS A 8 16.78 7.70 10.29
N LEU A 9 15.97 8.44 11.05
CA LEU A 9 14.68 8.00 11.57
C LEU A 9 13.59 8.91 11.00
N VAL A 10 12.63 8.32 10.28
CA VAL A 10 11.52 9.05 9.64
C VAL A 10 10.24 8.77 10.41
N PRO A 11 9.70 9.73 11.19
CA PRO A 11 8.41 9.55 11.84
C PRO A 11 7.29 9.49 10.83
N ALA A 12 6.38 8.53 10.98
CA ALA A 12 5.18 8.45 10.15
C ALA A 12 4.19 9.58 10.47
N ILE A 13 3.47 10.04 9.45
CA ILE A 13 2.46 11.09 9.54
C ILE A 13 1.08 10.48 9.36
N ASP A 14 0.12 10.85 10.21
CA ASP A 14 -1.28 10.46 10.06
C ASP A 14 -1.88 11.12 8.81
N THR A 15 -2.54 10.34 7.99
CA THR A 15 -3.19 10.78 6.75
C THR A 15 -4.37 9.88 6.40
N GLN A 16 -4.99 10.16 5.27
CA GLN A 16 -6.04 9.35 4.66
C GLN A 16 -5.77 9.15 3.19
N ASP A 17 -6.22 8.03 2.65
CA ASP A 17 -6.17 7.74 1.23
C ASP A 17 -7.39 6.90 0.80
N GLY A 18 -7.52 6.61 -0.50
CA GLY A 18 -8.69 5.93 -1.03
C GLY A 18 -9.97 6.72 -0.76
N ALA A 19 -11.02 6.07 -0.32
CA ALA A 19 -12.29 6.69 0.03
C ALA A 19 -12.39 7.08 1.52
N GLY A 20 -11.25 7.35 2.16
CA GLY A 20 -11.18 7.77 3.56
C GLY A 20 -10.57 6.73 4.50
N VAL A 21 -9.72 5.85 3.99
CA VAL A 21 -8.97 4.92 4.82
C VAL A 21 -7.92 5.67 5.63
N ARG A 22 -7.96 5.53 6.93
CA ARG A 22 -6.96 6.10 7.85
C ARG A 22 -5.67 5.31 7.79
N LEU A 23 -4.56 6.02 7.60
CA LEU A 23 -3.23 5.42 7.55
C LEU A 23 -2.16 6.34 8.15
N ARG A 24 -1.00 5.74 8.36
CA ARG A 24 0.22 6.44 8.77
C ARG A 24 1.26 6.28 7.66
N ARG A 25 1.65 7.39 7.04
CA ARG A 25 2.61 7.42 5.94
C ARG A 25 4.01 7.69 6.47
N ALA A 26 4.88 6.70 6.34
CA ALA A 26 6.28 6.80 6.79
C ALA A 26 7.19 7.37 5.70
N LEU A 27 6.92 7.10 4.44
CA LEU A 27 7.69 7.56 3.30
C LEU A 27 6.76 8.10 2.22
N GLY A 28 7.15 9.18 1.54
CA GLY A 28 6.38 9.82 0.47
C GLY A 28 5.42 10.91 0.94
N ALA A 29 5.50 11.33 2.21
CA ALA A 29 4.64 12.36 2.78
C ALA A 29 5.24 13.77 2.72
N ARG A 30 6.57 13.88 2.64
CA ARG A 30 7.29 15.17 2.74
C ARG A 30 7.95 15.55 1.43
N PRO A 31 7.89 16.83 1.01
CA PRO A 31 8.64 17.31 -0.14
C PRO A 31 10.14 17.02 -0.01
N GLY A 32 10.76 16.54 -1.09
CA GLY A 32 12.20 16.23 -1.11
C GLY A 32 12.61 14.94 -0.42
N GLU A 33 11.70 14.25 0.24
CA GLU A 33 11.95 12.94 0.83
C GLU A 33 12.06 11.88 -0.27
N ARG A 34 13.24 11.29 -0.40
CA ARG A 34 13.50 10.26 -1.41
C ARG A 34 14.34 9.14 -0.82
N LEU A 35 13.93 7.91 -1.09
CA LEU A 35 14.66 6.70 -0.73
C LEU A 35 14.49 5.68 -1.86
N ASP A 36 14.96 6.06 -3.06
CA ASP A 36 14.87 5.21 -4.24
C ASP A 36 15.46 3.81 -3.98
N PRO A 37 14.79 2.70 -4.33
CA PRO A 37 13.59 2.62 -5.16
C PRO A 37 12.25 2.72 -4.39
N LEU A 38 12.25 3.07 -3.11
CA LEU A 38 11.04 3.16 -2.30
C LEU A 38 10.36 4.52 -2.54
N LEU A 39 9.12 4.50 -3.04
CA LEU A 39 8.35 5.71 -3.33
C LEU A 39 7.43 6.10 -2.19
N MET A 40 6.81 5.11 -1.53
CA MET A 40 5.83 5.32 -0.48
C MET A 40 5.76 4.11 0.44
N LEU A 41 5.59 4.34 1.73
CA LEU A 41 5.26 3.31 2.71
C LEU A 41 4.13 3.80 3.60
N ASP A 42 3.00 3.11 3.52
CA ASP A 42 1.82 3.32 4.36
C ASP A 42 1.59 2.14 5.29
N ALA A 43 1.20 2.46 6.52
CA ALA A 43 0.71 1.50 7.49
C ALA A 43 -0.75 1.84 7.82
N PHE A 44 -1.63 0.86 7.80
CA PHE A 44 -3.00 0.98 8.29
C PHE A 44 -3.25 -0.02 9.40
N SER A 45 -3.96 0.41 10.44
CA SER A 45 -4.30 -0.42 11.59
C SER A 45 -5.47 0.20 12.34
N SER A 46 -6.63 -0.43 12.31
CA SER A 46 -7.79 -0.02 13.08
C SER A 46 -8.72 -1.19 13.41
N ASP A 47 -9.29 -1.15 14.58
CA ASP A 47 -10.39 -2.03 15.00
C ASP A 47 -11.76 -1.41 14.67
N ASN A 48 -11.79 -0.14 14.24
CA ASN A 48 -13.02 0.57 13.88
C ASN A 48 -13.27 0.47 12.37
N PRO A 49 -14.33 -0.20 11.91
CA PRO A 49 -14.67 -0.31 10.50
C PRO A 49 -14.79 1.03 9.78
N GLY A 50 -15.25 2.09 10.48
CA GLY A 50 -15.36 3.43 9.92
C GLY A 50 -14.02 4.01 9.41
N ASP A 51 -12.89 3.50 9.87
CA ASP A 51 -11.57 3.95 9.47
C ASP A 51 -11.06 3.25 8.19
N TYR A 52 -11.69 2.15 7.74
CA TYR A 52 -11.17 1.37 6.61
C TYR A 52 -12.23 0.85 5.63
N ILE A 53 -13.51 0.77 6.02
CA ILE A 53 -14.54 0.02 5.25
C ILE A 53 -14.78 0.58 3.85
N ALA A 54 -14.56 1.89 3.65
CA ALA A 54 -14.71 2.52 2.34
C ALA A 54 -13.64 2.07 1.33
N GLY A 55 -12.51 1.57 1.82
CA GLY A 55 -11.46 0.97 1.02
C GLY A 55 -10.79 1.89 0.02
N PHE A 56 -10.18 1.28 -0.97
CA PHE A 56 -9.54 1.96 -2.10
C PHE A 56 -10.30 1.60 -3.37
N PRO A 57 -11.35 2.37 -3.73
CA PRO A 57 -12.10 2.16 -4.97
C PRO A 57 -11.21 2.25 -6.21
N ALA A 58 -11.73 1.91 -7.38
CA ALA A 58 -10.99 1.87 -8.62
C ALA A 58 -10.16 3.12 -8.87
N HIS A 59 -8.86 2.94 -9.03
CA HIS A 59 -7.88 3.98 -9.30
C HIS A 59 -6.72 3.46 -10.15
N PRO A 60 -6.03 4.33 -10.93
CA PRO A 60 -4.96 3.90 -11.82
C PRO A 60 -3.58 3.95 -11.19
N HIS A 61 -2.69 3.07 -11.67
CA HIS A 61 -1.24 3.13 -11.48
C HIS A 61 -0.52 2.94 -12.80
N ARG A 62 0.70 3.47 -12.93
CA ARG A 62 1.54 3.31 -14.11
C ARG A 62 3.02 3.42 -13.75
N GLY A 63 3.83 2.49 -14.27
CA GLY A 63 5.29 2.59 -14.29
C GLY A 63 5.98 2.34 -12.96
N PHE A 64 5.31 1.72 -11.99
CA PHE A 64 5.89 1.28 -10.73
C PHE A 64 5.15 0.05 -10.19
N GLU A 65 5.57 -0.46 -9.07
CA GLU A 65 4.97 -1.63 -8.43
C GLU A 65 4.38 -1.28 -7.08
N THR A 66 3.29 -1.96 -6.74
CA THR A 66 2.66 -1.87 -5.41
C THR A 66 2.70 -3.22 -4.72
N VAL A 67 2.99 -3.20 -3.43
CA VAL A 67 3.00 -4.39 -2.57
C VAL A 67 2.09 -4.13 -1.38
N THR A 68 1.04 -4.94 -1.25
CA THR A 68 0.14 -4.92 -0.10
C THR A 68 0.40 -6.15 0.75
N TYR A 69 0.65 -5.95 2.05
CA TYR A 69 0.84 -7.02 3.01
C TYR A 69 -0.19 -6.91 4.12
N ILE A 70 -1.01 -7.94 4.30
CA ILE A 70 -2.05 -8.00 5.32
C ILE A 70 -1.55 -8.78 6.53
N LEU A 71 -1.59 -8.15 7.69
CA LEU A 71 -1.27 -8.78 8.98
C LEU A 71 -2.52 -9.29 9.69
N ASP A 72 -3.59 -8.51 9.68
CA ASP A 72 -4.89 -8.86 10.24
C ASP A 72 -5.99 -8.39 9.27
N GLY A 73 -7.00 -9.20 9.07
CA GLY A 73 -8.17 -8.87 8.27
C GLY A 73 -8.18 -9.51 6.90
N HIS A 74 -9.01 -8.97 6.03
CA HIS A 74 -9.32 -9.54 4.72
C HIS A 74 -9.54 -8.41 3.70
N MET A 75 -8.78 -8.42 2.63
CA MET A 75 -8.83 -7.43 1.55
C MET A 75 -8.96 -8.15 0.20
N LEU A 76 -9.83 -7.65 -0.66
CA LEU A 76 -9.97 -8.12 -2.04
C LEU A 76 -9.35 -7.10 -2.99
N HIS A 77 -8.38 -7.55 -3.77
CA HIS A 77 -7.80 -6.83 -4.90
C HIS A 77 -8.44 -7.31 -6.21
N GLU A 78 -8.88 -6.38 -7.04
CA GLU A 78 -9.38 -6.67 -8.38
C GLU A 78 -8.84 -5.63 -9.37
N ASP A 79 -8.54 -6.04 -10.60
CA ASP A 79 -8.08 -5.12 -11.64
C ASP A 79 -8.92 -5.20 -12.92
N HIS A 80 -8.73 -4.23 -13.81
CA HIS A 80 -9.48 -4.11 -15.06
C HIS A 80 -9.17 -5.20 -16.09
N LEU A 81 -8.12 -6.01 -15.87
CA LEU A 81 -7.75 -7.14 -16.71
C LEU A 81 -8.41 -8.45 -16.25
N GLY A 82 -9.20 -8.40 -15.17
CA GLY A 82 -9.89 -9.56 -14.60
C GLY A 82 -9.05 -10.35 -13.60
N ASN A 83 -7.88 -9.85 -13.20
CA ASN A 83 -7.13 -10.48 -12.13
C ASN A 83 -7.78 -10.18 -10.77
N ARG A 84 -7.71 -11.16 -9.90
CA ARG A 84 -8.28 -11.10 -8.56
C ARG A 84 -7.32 -11.68 -7.54
N GLY A 85 -7.07 -10.95 -6.47
CA GLY A 85 -6.26 -11.37 -5.33
C GLY A 85 -7.06 -11.28 -4.05
N ASP A 86 -7.25 -12.40 -3.38
CA ASP A 86 -7.97 -12.49 -2.11
C ASP A 86 -6.94 -12.59 -0.98
N LEU A 87 -6.73 -11.48 -0.25
CA LEU A 87 -5.70 -11.36 0.76
C LEU A 87 -6.29 -11.52 2.15
N THR A 88 -5.86 -12.57 2.84
CA THR A 88 -6.10 -12.77 4.26
C THR A 88 -4.80 -12.55 5.06
N ALA A 89 -4.87 -12.69 6.38
CA ALA A 89 -3.71 -12.52 7.26
C ALA A 89 -2.50 -13.36 6.80
N GLY A 90 -1.35 -12.72 6.66
CA GLY A 90 -0.12 -13.28 6.10
C GLY A 90 -0.02 -13.18 4.57
N GLY A 91 -1.08 -12.75 3.88
CA GLY A 91 -1.10 -12.62 2.42
C GLY A 91 -0.36 -11.39 1.91
N VAL A 92 0.24 -11.53 0.74
CA VAL A 92 0.92 -10.47 0.00
C VAL A 92 0.38 -10.39 -1.42
N GLN A 93 0.03 -9.19 -1.86
CA GLN A 93 -0.32 -8.88 -3.24
C GLN A 93 0.76 -7.99 -3.84
N TRP A 94 1.50 -8.53 -4.81
CA TRP A 94 2.50 -7.78 -5.57
C TRP A 94 1.95 -7.50 -6.97
N MET A 95 1.85 -6.22 -7.33
CA MET A 95 1.30 -5.80 -8.62
C MET A 95 2.31 -4.97 -9.40
N THR A 96 2.59 -5.36 -10.62
CA THR A 96 3.35 -4.57 -11.59
C THR A 96 2.37 -3.79 -12.46
N ALA A 97 2.38 -2.46 -12.36
CA ALA A 97 1.42 -1.62 -13.09
C ALA A 97 1.76 -1.50 -14.59
N GLY A 98 3.05 -1.56 -14.97
CA GLY A 98 3.49 -1.49 -16.36
C GLY A 98 2.95 -0.25 -17.07
N ARG A 99 2.36 -0.43 -18.25
CA ARG A 99 1.76 0.66 -19.08
C ARG A 99 0.57 1.33 -18.45
N GLY A 100 -0.04 0.70 -17.47
CA GLY A 100 -1.17 1.19 -16.73
C GLY A 100 -2.10 0.06 -16.29
N ILE A 101 -2.55 0.16 -15.05
CA ILE A 101 -3.55 -0.73 -14.49
C ILE A 101 -4.56 0.11 -13.70
N ILE A 102 -5.82 -0.28 -13.75
CA ILE A 102 -6.87 0.25 -12.89
C ILE A 102 -7.26 -0.87 -11.95
N HIS A 103 -7.14 -0.64 -10.65
CA HIS A 103 -7.47 -1.64 -9.65
C HIS A 103 -8.25 -1.05 -8.48
N SER A 104 -8.83 -1.93 -7.68
CA SER A 104 -9.45 -1.63 -6.40
C SER A 104 -8.92 -2.57 -5.33
N GLU A 105 -8.88 -2.07 -4.10
CA GLU A 105 -8.54 -2.85 -2.91
C GLU A 105 -9.63 -2.60 -1.86
N MET A 106 -10.49 -3.58 -1.66
CA MET A 106 -11.70 -3.42 -0.86
C MET A 106 -11.70 -4.37 0.33
N PRO A 107 -11.84 -3.85 1.57
CA PRO A 107 -12.01 -4.69 2.76
C PRO A 107 -13.23 -5.60 2.62
N GLN A 108 -13.05 -6.86 3.03
CA GLN A 108 -14.09 -7.90 2.98
C GLN A 108 -14.66 -8.22 4.36
N GLN A 109 -14.59 -7.26 5.27
CA GLN A 109 -15.07 -7.38 6.65
C GLN A 109 -15.84 -6.14 7.08
N THR A 110 -16.80 -6.32 7.97
CA THR A 110 -17.60 -5.25 8.56
C THR A 110 -17.30 -5.05 10.06
N ALA A 111 -16.40 -5.83 10.62
CA ALA A 111 -15.95 -5.79 12.00
C ALA A 111 -14.55 -6.36 12.13
N GLY A 112 -13.93 -6.15 13.28
CA GLY A 112 -12.59 -6.64 13.59
C GLY A 112 -11.48 -5.72 13.07
N ARG A 113 -10.24 -6.15 13.29
CA ARG A 113 -9.06 -5.38 12.91
C ARG A 113 -8.75 -5.57 11.43
N LEU A 114 -8.50 -4.45 10.75
CA LEU A 114 -7.76 -4.45 9.50
C LEU A 114 -6.39 -3.82 9.75
N ARG A 115 -5.32 -4.57 9.48
CA ARG A 115 -3.94 -4.13 9.69
C ARG A 115 -3.04 -4.62 8.60
N GLY A 116 -2.22 -3.72 8.07
CA GLY A 116 -1.27 -4.07 7.03
C GLY A 116 -0.39 -2.91 6.60
N PHE A 117 0.33 -3.13 5.52
CA PHE A 117 1.22 -2.17 4.90
C PHE A 117 0.98 -2.12 3.39
N GLN A 118 1.20 -0.93 2.81
CA GLN A 118 1.35 -0.78 1.37
C GLN A 118 2.67 -0.10 1.07
N LEU A 119 3.44 -0.71 0.17
CA LEU A 119 4.73 -0.22 -0.30
C LEU A 119 4.64 0.05 -1.80
N TRP A 120 5.14 1.20 -2.24
CA TRP A 120 5.34 1.51 -3.66
C TRP A 120 6.81 1.44 -4.00
N LEU A 121 7.12 0.67 -5.05
CA LEU A 121 8.47 0.45 -5.56
C LEU A 121 8.64 1.05 -6.93
N ASN A 122 9.63 1.92 -7.07
CA ASN A 122 10.00 2.47 -8.36
C ASN A 122 10.73 1.44 -9.22
N LEU A 123 10.67 1.63 -10.54
CA LEU A 123 11.38 0.83 -11.51
C LEU A 123 12.33 1.72 -12.33
N PRO A 124 13.44 1.15 -12.87
CA PRO A 124 14.24 1.83 -13.87
C PRO A 124 13.40 2.22 -15.10
N ALA A 125 13.73 3.32 -15.75
CA ALA A 125 12.94 3.85 -16.87
C ALA A 125 12.67 2.80 -17.96
N ARG A 126 13.64 1.93 -18.25
CA ARG A 126 13.52 0.86 -19.26
C ARG A 126 12.49 -0.25 -18.87
N GLU A 127 12.12 -0.33 -17.60
CA GLU A 127 11.22 -1.38 -17.04
C GLU A 127 9.84 -0.85 -16.66
N LYS A 128 9.55 0.43 -16.97
CA LYS A 128 8.28 1.07 -16.61
C LYS A 128 7.11 0.73 -17.53
N LEU A 129 7.36 0.08 -18.69
CA LEU A 129 6.34 -0.20 -19.69
C LEU A 129 6.19 -1.70 -19.97
#